data_e739fbb8565dcae6d05956ecc053ac84
#
_entry.id   e739fbb8565dcae6d05956ecc053ac84
#
_cell.length_a   1.000
_cell.length_b   1.000
_cell.length_c   1.000
_cell.angle_alpha   90.00
_cell.angle_beta   90.00
_cell.angle_gamma   90.00
#
_symmetry.space_group_name_H-M   'P 1'
#
loop_
_entity.id
_entity.type
_entity.pdbx_description
1 polymer ?
#
loop_
_entity_poly.entity_id
_entity_poly.type
_entity_poly.pdbx_seq_one_letter_code
_entity_poly.pdbx_strand_id
1 'polypeptide(L)'
;MSSNYDAYEVVIGLEVHAQLLTRTKLFCGDSATFGGEPNTHVSPVTLGMPGALPKLNKTAVEFAIKMGLACHSEIERHNYFARKNYFYPDLPKGYQISQHTTPICKGGFVRIRVTGGEKTAEGEKTIGRGKSAGREMTADGGKTTGGETSAVSVKDVQLNRIHIEEDAGKSIHDIDAENTCVDYNRAGVPLIEIVTEPDLRSGDEAYAYLTELRKIVRYLGICDGNMEEGSMRCDANVSIRLKGDTRLGTKVEVKNLNSIRHVKKAIEFEVRRMIDLVEQGIPVQQQTRSFDAGNGTTFPLRSKEEANDYRYFADPDLPPFQVTDAFLEEIRSSLPPLPEALVIKYTRELQLPEYDARVICDDKETVDYFEKLIKETVHYKAAANWLQGPVWSARNEQGLALKDFPVSPATLARLIQLVEEGRLSFSIASSRIFPVLLQDASADPLDIAISLNLLQSSDTSEIAAWVEQALAKMPDKVTEYRKGKKGLIGLFVGEVKKLSKGKADPRLTNQLLLEKLEN
;
A
#
# COMPACT_ATOMS: atom_id res chain seq x y z
N MET A 1 -38.94 -3.42 8.64
CA MET A 1 -38.56 -3.01 10.00
C MET A 1 -37.18 -2.36 9.85
N SER A 2 -37.05 -1.09 10.21
CA SER A 2 -35.74 -0.41 10.14
C SER A 2 -34.87 -1.07 11.22
N SER A 3 -33.83 -1.78 10.80
CA SER A 3 -32.88 -2.40 11.71
C SER A 3 -32.16 -1.28 12.49
N ASN A 4 -32.14 -1.40 13.81
CA ASN A 4 -31.57 -0.38 14.70
C ASN A 4 -30.03 -0.50 14.77
N TYR A 5 -29.38 -0.57 13.59
CA TYR A 5 -27.91 -0.72 13.50
C TYR A 5 -27.15 0.32 14.31
N ASP A 6 -27.72 1.54 14.42
CA ASP A 6 -27.12 2.63 15.17
C ASP A 6 -27.09 2.42 16.71
N ALA A 7 -27.83 1.43 17.23
CA ALA A 7 -27.81 1.10 18.66
C ALA A 7 -26.59 0.26 19.06
N TYR A 8 -25.94 -0.36 18.09
CA TYR A 8 -24.83 -1.28 18.36
C TYR A 8 -23.46 -0.64 18.09
N GLU A 9 -22.49 -1.06 18.86
CA GLU A 9 -21.06 -0.80 18.66
C GLU A 9 -20.38 -2.07 18.18
N VAL A 10 -19.63 -1.97 17.11
CA VAL A 10 -18.82 -3.06 16.56
C VAL A 10 -17.48 -3.09 17.29
N VAL A 11 -17.01 -4.27 17.64
CA VAL A 11 -15.70 -4.50 18.26
C VAL A 11 -14.96 -5.57 17.49
N ILE A 12 -13.79 -5.19 16.95
CA ILE A 12 -12.99 -6.04 16.08
C ILE A 12 -11.56 -6.12 16.59
N GLY A 13 -11.03 -7.34 16.66
CA GLY A 13 -9.61 -7.63 16.78
C GLY A 13 -9.12 -8.38 15.55
N LEU A 14 -7.91 -8.11 15.12
CA LEU A 14 -7.27 -8.77 13.99
C LEU A 14 -6.03 -9.55 14.42
N GLU A 15 -5.84 -10.71 13.84
CA GLU A 15 -4.64 -11.53 13.93
C GLU A 15 -4.03 -11.60 12.54
N VAL A 16 -2.86 -10.99 12.36
CA VAL A 16 -2.20 -10.89 11.05
C VAL A 16 -0.90 -11.67 11.08
N HIS A 17 -0.81 -12.67 10.20
CA HIS A 17 0.38 -13.47 10.00
C HIS A 17 1.15 -12.94 8.80
N ALA A 18 2.47 -12.75 8.95
CA ALA A 18 3.35 -12.32 7.87
C ALA A 18 4.57 -13.25 7.78
N GLN A 19 4.72 -13.93 6.65
CA GLN A 19 5.91 -14.74 6.36
C GLN A 19 7.10 -13.82 6.14
N LEU A 20 8.20 -14.12 6.82
CA LEU A 20 9.41 -13.32 6.75
C LEU A 20 10.27 -13.70 5.54
N LEU A 21 10.77 -12.71 4.83
CA LEU A 21 11.64 -12.84 3.66
C LEU A 21 13.07 -13.25 4.04
N THR A 22 13.19 -14.30 4.83
CA THR A 22 14.48 -14.90 5.16
C THR A 22 14.90 -15.89 4.08
N ARG A 23 16.21 -16.12 3.92
CA ARG A 23 16.72 -17.10 2.96
C ARG A 23 16.47 -18.54 3.40
N THR A 24 16.44 -18.75 4.71
CA THR A 24 16.27 -20.08 5.32
C THR A 24 15.11 -20.10 6.28
N LYS A 25 14.62 -21.29 6.57
CA LYS A 25 13.58 -21.54 7.56
C LYS A 25 13.97 -21.08 8.97
N LEU A 26 13.01 -21.07 9.88
CA LEU A 26 13.17 -20.52 11.24
C LEU A 26 14.20 -21.31 12.07
N PHE A 27 14.22 -22.63 11.90
CA PHE A 27 15.04 -23.51 12.75
C PHE A 27 15.99 -24.43 11.99
N CYS A 28 16.15 -24.26 10.68
CA CYS A 28 17.07 -25.06 9.87
C CYS A 28 17.58 -24.27 8.64
N GLY A 29 18.48 -24.90 7.88
CA GLY A 29 19.08 -24.32 6.68
C GLY A 29 18.26 -24.51 5.39
N ASP A 30 17.08 -25.15 5.47
CA ASP A 30 16.22 -25.36 4.29
C ASP A 30 15.75 -24.04 3.71
N SER A 31 15.56 -24.01 2.39
CA SER A 31 15.08 -22.79 1.71
C SER A 31 13.70 -22.38 2.22
N ALA A 32 13.52 -21.08 2.46
CA ALA A 32 12.23 -20.47 2.76
C ALA A 32 11.56 -19.86 1.52
N THR A 33 12.13 -20.06 0.30
CA THR A 33 11.58 -19.47 -0.92
C THR A 33 10.28 -20.15 -1.34
N PHE A 34 9.34 -19.36 -1.86
CA PHE A 34 8.09 -19.84 -2.43
C PHE A 34 8.31 -20.48 -3.82
N GLY A 35 7.47 -21.44 -4.22
CA GLY A 35 7.40 -21.96 -5.59
C GLY A 35 8.36 -23.10 -5.94
N GLY A 36 8.98 -23.76 -4.96
CA GLY A 36 9.74 -25.00 -5.19
C GLY A 36 8.83 -26.20 -5.48
N GLU A 37 9.37 -27.25 -6.15
CA GLU A 37 8.67 -28.52 -6.32
C GLU A 37 8.27 -29.08 -4.94
N PRO A 38 7.10 -29.72 -4.81
CA PRO A 38 6.61 -30.20 -3.53
C PRO A 38 7.61 -31.06 -2.76
N ASN A 39 7.75 -30.79 -1.48
CA ASN A 39 8.63 -31.52 -0.55
C ASN A 39 10.13 -31.50 -0.91
N THR A 40 10.61 -30.48 -1.64
CA THR A 40 12.05 -30.32 -1.97
C THR A 40 12.80 -29.45 -0.97
N HIS A 41 12.09 -28.61 -0.20
CA HIS A 41 12.66 -27.74 0.83
C HIS A 41 12.48 -28.35 2.23
N VAL A 42 12.88 -29.60 2.41
CA VAL A 42 12.69 -30.33 3.67
C VAL A 42 13.96 -31.08 4.08
N SER A 43 14.28 -30.97 5.37
CA SER A 43 15.36 -31.70 6.03
C SER A 43 14.81 -32.49 7.22
N PRO A 44 15.62 -33.34 7.86
CA PRO A 44 15.24 -34.02 9.10
C PRO A 44 14.72 -33.08 10.19
N VAL A 45 15.22 -31.83 10.28
CA VAL A 45 14.72 -30.82 11.24
C VAL A 45 13.31 -30.37 10.88
N THR A 46 13.05 -30.04 9.61
CA THR A 46 11.70 -29.68 9.14
C THR A 46 10.69 -30.79 9.42
N LEU A 47 11.08 -32.04 9.19
CA LEU A 47 10.22 -33.22 9.38
C LEU A 47 10.13 -33.67 10.84
N GLY A 48 10.88 -33.07 11.77
CA GLY A 48 10.89 -33.45 13.18
C GLY A 48 11.41 -34.87 13.44
N MET A 49 12.38 -35.32 12.64
CA MET A 49 12.94 -36.65 12.80
C MET A 49 13.72 -36.79 14.12
N PRO A 50 13.67 -37.95 14.77
CA PRO A 50 14.38 -38.21 16.02
C PRO A 50 15.88 -37.88 15.91
N GLY A 51 16.40 -37.11 16.88
CA GLY A 51 17.80 -36.68 16.93
C GLY A 51 18.16 -35.44 16.11
N ALA A 52 17.23 -34.88 15.34
CA ALA A 52 17.41 -33.60 14.66
C ALA A 52 17.15 -32.45 15.63
N LEU A 53 18.12 -31.52 15.74
CA LEU A 53 18.03 -30.38 16.64
C LEU A 53 17.79 -29.07 15.87
N PRO A 54 16.80 -28.25 16.30
CA PRO A 54 16.54 -26.96 15.69
C PRO A 54 17.65 -25.93 16.01
N LYS A 55 17.87 -24.98 15.09
CA LYS A 55 18.79 -23.86 15.29
C LYS A 55 18.11 -22.57 14.83
N LEU A 56 17.96 -21.62 15.76
CA LEU A 56 17.26 -20.36 15.52
C LEU A 56 17.91 -19.50 14.43
N ASN A 57 17.09 -19.01 13.51
CA ASN A 57 17.48 -18.06 12.48
C ASN A 57 17.55 -16.63 13.05
N LYS A 58 18.75 -16.07 13.16
CA LYS A 58 18.99 -14.70 13.66
C LYS A 58 18.24 -13.64 12.85
N THR A 59 18.17 -13.79 11.53
CA THR A 59 17.50 -12.82 10.65
C THR A 59 15.99 -12.74 10.93
N ALA A 60 15.35 -13.86 11.29
CA ALA A 60 13.94 -13.85 11.67
C ALA A 60 13.69 -13.04 12.95
N VAL A 61 14.58 -13.17 13.94
CA VAL A 61 14.54 -12.35 15.16
C VAL A 61 14.76 -10.86 14.84
N GLU A 62 15.72 -10.55 13.99
CA GLU A 62 15.99 -9.18 13.55
C GLU A 62 14.77 -8.57 12.86
N PHE A 63 14.10 -9.31 11.97
CA PHE A 63 12.91 -8.84 11.26
C PHE A 63 11.72 -8.62 12.19
N ALA A 64 11.52 -9.50 13.17
CA ALA A 64 10.49 -9.32 14.18
C ALA A 64 10.74 -8.07 15.05
N ILE A 65 11.99 -7.81 15.44
CA ILE A 65 12.36 -6.60 16.19
C ILE A 65 12.17 -5.34 15.33
N LYS A 66 12.54 -5.37 14.04
CA LYS A 66 12.28 -4.25 13.10
C LYS A 66 10.79 -3.92 13.06
N MET A 67 9.94 -4.95 12.97
CA MET A 67 8.49 -4.76 12.99
C MET A 67 8.02 -4.14 14.31
N GLY A 68 8.48 -4.65 15.44
CA GLY A 68 8.13 -4.10 16.75
C GLY A 68 8.56 -2.64 16.93
N LEU A 69 9.77 -2.28 16.51
CA LEU A 69 10.25 -0.90 16.56
C LEU A 69 9.43 0.03 15.65
N ALA A 70 9.05 -0.44 14.47
CA ALA A 70 8.19 0.32 13.56
C ALA A 70 6.77 0.54 14.10
N CYS A 71 6.29 -0.38 14.91
CA CYS A 71 4.99 -0.30 15.59
C CYS A 71 5.07 0.28 17.01
N HIS A 72 6.21 0.85 17.43
CA HIS A 72 6.40 1.42 18.78
C HIS A 72 6.19 0.42 19.91
N SER A 73 6.41 -0.86 19.67
CA SER A 73 6.29 -1.92 20.69
C SER A 73 7.48 -1.94 21.63
N GLU A 74 7.26 -2.40 22.86
CA GLU A 74 8.33 -2.77 23.78
C GLU A 74 8.96 -4.10 23.32
N ILE A 75 10.30 -4.14 23.24
CA ILE A 75 11.04 -5.34 22.81
C ILE A 75 11.40 -6.17 24.05
N GLU A 76 10.91 -7.41 24.11
CA GLU A 76 11.24 -8.35 25.17
C GLU A 76 12.72 -8.74 25.11
N ARG A 77 13.41 -8.62 26.25
CA ARG A 77 14.86 -8.87 26.33
C ARG A 77 15.20 -10.35 26.53
N HIS A 78 14.35 -11.06 27.25
CA HIS A 78 14.54 -12.47 27.56
C HIS A 78 13.46 -13.30 26.87
N ASN A 79 13.86 -14.04 25.88
CA ASN A 79 12.95 -14.76 25.02
C ASN A 79 13.18 -16.27 25.09
N TYR A 80 12.10 -17.02 25.01
CA TYR A 80 12.15 -18.45 24.73
C TYR A 80 11.00 -18.88 23.83
N PHE A 81 11.18 -20.00 23.17
CA PHE A 81 10.13 -20.61 22.37
C PHE A 81 9.38 -21.67 23.18
N ALA A 82 8.11 -21.86 22.86
CA ALA A 82 7.25 -22.88 23.43
C ALA A 82 6.68 -23.78 22.33
N ARG A 83 6.38 -25.00 22.69
CA ARG A 83 5.63 -25.93 21.84
C ARG A 83 4.14 -25.71 22.04
N LYS A 84 3.44 -25.40 20.93
CA LYS A 84 1.97 -25.37 20.82
C LYS A 84 1.52 -26.71 20.25
N ASN A 85 0.97 -27.58 21.10
CA ASN A 85 0.69 -28.95 20.73
C ASN A 85 -0.69 -29.07 20.09
N TYR A 86 -0.74 -29.53 18.85
CA TYR A 86 -1.95 -29.90 18.12
C TYR A 86 -1.58 -30.78 16.92
N PHE A 87 -2.52 -31.61 16.46
CA PHE A 87 -2.25 -32.60 15.43
C PHE A 87 -2.98 -32.24 14.14
N TYR A 88 -2.20 -31.90 13.11
CA TYR A 88 -2.66 -31.73 11.75
C TYR A 88 -1.69 -32.40 10.78
N PRO A 89 -2.15 -32.94 9.63
CA PRO A 89 -1.28 -33.62 8.66
C PRO A 89 -0.14 -32.75 8.14
N ASP A 90 -0.36 -31.43 8.00
CA ASP A 90 0.61 -30.45 7.54
C ASP A 90 1.55 -29.92 8.64
N LEU A 91 1.45 -30.48 9.85
CA LEU A 91 2.34 -30.18 10.96
C LEU A 91 3.19 -31.42 11.32
N PRO A 92 4.36 -31.61 10.66
CA PRO A 92 5.07 -32.89 10.69
C PRO A 92 5.58 -33.30 12.08
N LYS A 93 5.81 -32.33 12.98
CA LYS A 93 6.27 -32.55 14.35
C LYS A 93 5.12 -32.87 15.33
N GLY A 94 3.87 -32.63 14.95
CA GLY A 94 2.72 -32.69 15.85
C GLY A 94 2.62 -31.51 16.84
N TYR A 95 3.48 -30.50 16.68
CA TYR A 95 3.44 -29.24 17.42
C TYR A 95 4.00 -28.12 16.55
N GLN A 96 3.60 -26.88 16.83
CA GLN A 96 4.19 -25.68 16.26
C GLN A 96 5.11 -25.04 17.31
N ILE A 97 6.29 -24.60 16.90
CA ILE A 97 7.16 -23.79 17.76
C ILE A 97 6.74 -22.33 17.62
N SER A 98 6.41 -21.70 18.76
CA SER A 98 5.88 -20.34 18.84
C SER A 98 6.35 -19.66 20.13
N GLN A 99 6.01 -18.39 20.34
CA GLN A 99 6.23 -17.67 21.60
C GLN A 99 4.88 -17.45 22.30
N HIS A 100 4.72 -17.95 23.51
CA HIS A 100 3.49 -17.83 24.27
C HIS A 100 3.56 -16.77 25.37
N THR A 101 4.46 -16.94 26.35
CA THR A 101 4.57 -16.06 27.51
C THR A 101 5.54 -14.91 27.32
N THR A 102 6.50 -15.07 26.41
CA THR A 102 7.50 -14.06 26.06
C THR A 102 7.43 -13.70 24.57
N PRO A 103 6.35 -13.04 24.12
CA PRO A 103 6.32 -12.52 22.77
C PRO A 103 7.45 -11.52 22.58
N ILE A 104 8.12 -11.57 21.43
CA ILE A 104 9.30 -10.71 21.15
C ILE A 104 8.97 -9.21 21.26
N CYS A 105 7.70 -8.83 20.98
CA CYS A 105 7.23 -7.46 21.12
C CYS A 105 5.89 -7.42 21.88
N LYS A 106 5.76 -6.46 22.79
CA LYS A 106 4.56 -6.22 23.59
C LYS A 106 4.00 -4.83 23.32
N GLY A 107 2.68 -4.72 23.22
CA GLY A 107 2.01 -3.45 22.97
C GLY A 107 2.44 -2.78 21.67
N GLY A 108 2.37 -1.45 21.65
CA GLY A 108 2.62 -0.63 20.48
C GLY A 108 1.33 -0.31 19.73
N PHE A 109 1.45 0.31 18.56
CA PHE A 109 0.29 0.70 17.75
C PHE A 109 0.64 0.83 16.26
N VAL A 110 -0.40 0.79 15.45
CA VAL A 110 -0.34 1.17 14.03
C VAL A 110 -1.27 2.37 13.82
N ARG A 111 -0.73 3.48 13.34
CA ARG A 111 -1.51 4.69 13.03
C ARG A 111 -2.21 4.54 11.71
N ILE A 112 -3.54 4.68 11.73
CA ILE A 112 -4.39 4.61 10.54
C ILE A 112 -5.05 5.95 10.25
N ARG A 113 -5.46 6.12 8.98
CA ARG A 113 -6.28 7.25 8.53
C ARG A 113 -7.50 6.70 7.81
N VAL A 114 -8.66 7.13 8.26
CA VAL A 114 -9.93 6.75 7.65
C VAL A 114 -10.59 8.01 7.09
N THR A 115 -10.82 8.03 5.79
CA THR A 115 -11.65 9.06 5.16
C THR A 115 -13.10 8.76 5.50
N GLY A 116 -13.82 9.72 6.08
CA GLY A 116 -15.23 9.56 6.40
C GLY A 116 -16.01 9.12 5.16
N GLY A 117 -16.58 7.91 5.19
CA GLY A 117 -17.39 7.40 4.11
C GLY A 117 -18.66 8.25 3.97
N GLU A 118 -18.99 8.65 2.75
CA GLU A 118 -20.33 9.12 2.42
C GLU A 118 -21.31 8.01 2.84
N LYS A 119 -22.36 8.39 3.57
CA LYS A 119 -23.53 7.54 3.76
C LYS A 119 -24.15 7.33 2.37
N THR A 120 -23.80 6.24 1.70
CA THR A 120 -24.49 5.84 0.46
C THR A 120 -25.89 5.39 0.85
N ALA A 121 -26.86 6.27 0.55
CA ALA A 121 -28.24 5.86 0.38
C ALA A 121 -28.28 4.83 -0.76
N GLU A 122 -28.99 3.74 -0.53
CA GLU A 122 -29.18 2.64 -1.47
C GLU A 122 -29.57 3.12 -2.87
N GLY A 123 -28.84 2.63 -3.86
CA GLY A 123 -29.15 2.85 -5.27
C GLY A 123 -28.18 2.06 -6.14
N GLU A 124 -28.59 0.86 -6.55
CA GLU A 124 -27.93 0.08 -7.58
C GLU A 124 -27.57 0.94 -8.79
N LYS A 125 -26.27 1.03 -9.12
CA LYS A 125 -25.83 1.28 -10.49
C LYS A 125 -24.59 0.45 -10.79
N THR A 126 -24.79 -0.52 -11.65
CA THR A 126 -23.81 -1.24 -12.44
C THR A 126 -22.72 -0.29 -12.95
N ILE A 127 -21.48 -0.53 -12.51
CA ILE A 127 -20.32 0.20 -13.06
C ILE A 127 -19.92 -0.47 -14.36
N GLY A 128 -20.38 0.12 -15.46
CA GLY A 128 -19.86 -0.14 -16.79
C GLY A 128 -18.42 0.39 -16.90
N ARG A 129 -17.59 -0.34 -17.66
CA ARG A 129 -16.24 0.03 -18.04
C ARG A 129 -16.19 1.49 -18.54
N GLY A 130 -15.69 2.40 -17.71
CA GLY A 130 -15.47 3.79 -18.08
C GLY A 130 -14.17 3.94 -18.87
N LYS A 131 -14.31 4.40 -20.12
CA LYS A 131 -13.23 4.90 -20.96
C LYS A 131 -12.54 6.07 -20.26
N SER A 132 -11.21 6.08 -20.30
CA SER A 132 -10.38 7.20 -19.89
C SER A 132 -10.77 8.46 -20.65
N ALA A 133 -11.37 9.41 -19.96
CA ALA A 133 -11.50 10.78 -20.45
C ALA A 133 -10.28 11.57 -19.99
N GLY A 134 -9.44 11.97 -20.96
CA GLY A 134 -8.34 12.89 -20.72
C GLY A 134 -8.88 14.22 -20.19
N ARG A 135 -8.47 14.58 -19.00
CA ARG A 135 -8.78 15.89 -18.43
C ARG A 135 -7.67 16.85 -18.86
N GLU A 136 -7.96 17.68 -19.84
CA GLU A 136 -7.13 18.85 -20.15
C GLU A 136 -7.07 19.74 -18.91
N MET A 137 -5.87 19.94 -18.38
CA MET A 137 -5.62 20.95 -17.37
C MET A 137 -5.45 22.31 -18.06
N THR A 138 -6.50 23.11 -18.06
CA THR A 138 -6.39 24.53 -18.30
C THR A 138 -5.95 25.20 -17.02
N ALA A 139 -4.82 25.91 -17.07
CA ALA A 139 -4.43 26.85 -16.04
C ALA A 139 -5.38 28.05 -16.10
N ASP A 140 -6.31 28.15 -15.18
CA ASP A 140 -6.99 29.41 -14.88
C ASP A 140 -7.40 29.45 -13.40
N GLY A 141 -6.99 30.55 -12.75
CA GLY A 141 -7.37 30.86 -11.38
C GLY A 141 -8.84 31.29 -11.33
N GLY A 142 -9.67 30.46 -10.73
CA GLY A 142 -11.09 30.77 -10.62
C GLY A 142 -11.79 29.96 -9.54
N LYS A 143 -12.02 30.60 -8.39
CA LYS A 143 -13.04 30.30 -7.36
C LYS A 143 -13.24 28.82 -7.00
N THR A 144 -12.65 28.42 -5.89
CA THR A 144 -13.04 27.27 -5.11
C THR A 144 -14.53 27.35 -4.74
N THR A 145 -15.37 26.63 -5.46
CA THR A 145 -16.63 26.17 -4.91
C THR A 145 -16.28 25.11 -3.88
N GLY A 146 -16.75 25.30 -2.63
CA GLY A 146 -16.48 24.42 -1.52
C GLY A 146 -16.89 22.97 -1.82
N GLY A 147 -15.91 22.15 -2.17
CA GLY A 147 -15.99 20.72 -2.02
C GLY A 147 -15.83 20.45 -0.52
N GLU A 148 -16.82 19.84 0.10
CA GLU A 148 -16.74 19.32 1.44
C GLU A 148 -15.52 18.38 1.50
N THR A 149 -14.46 18.81 2.17
CA THR A 149 -13.34 17.96 2.52
C THR A 149 -13.89 16.95 3.51
N SER A 150 -14.11 15.71 3.08
CA SER A 150 -14.44 14.60 3.98
C SER A 150 -13.40 14.58 5.10
N ALA A 151 -13.85 14.72 6.35
CA ALA A 151 -12.97 14.77 7.50
C ALA A 151 -12.17 13.46 7.57
N VAL A 152 -10.86 13.55 7.50
CA VAL A 152 -9.96 12.40 7.71
C VAL A 152 -9.80 12.22 9.21
N SER A 153 -10.25 11.09 9.75
CA SER A 153 -9.98 10.69 11.12
C SER A 153 -8.65 9.95 11.23
N VAL A 154 -7.88 10.23 12.27
CA VAL A 154 -6.62 9.55 12.58
C VAL A 154 -6.81 8.76 13.86
N LYS A 155 -6.35 7.49 13.86
CA LYS A 155 -6.47 6.60 15.00
C LYS A 155 -5.20 5.76 15.16
N ASP A 156 -4.77 5.57 16.40
CA ASP A 156 -3.71 4.63 16.78
C ASP A 156 -4.37 3.32 17.21
N VAL A 157 -4.32 2.31 16.33
CA VAL A 157 -4.84 0.96 16.62
C VAL A 157 -3.84 0.24 17.51
N GLN A 158 -4.25 -0.10 18.73
CA GLN A 158 -3.37 -0.71 19.72
C GLN A 158 -3.05 -2.15 19.37
N LEU A 159 -1.80 -2.53 19.55
CA LEU A 159 -1.33 -3.91 19.45
C LEU A 159 -1.28 -4.56 20.84
N ASN A 160 -1.66 -5.83 20.88
CA ASN A 160 -1.43 -6.66 22.06
C ASN A 160 0.01 -7.17 22.08
N ARG A 161 0.43 -7.80 20.98
CA ARG A 161 1.77 -8.38 20.83
C ARG A 161 2.16 -8.63 19.37
N ILE A 162 3.45 -8.83 19.16
CA ILE A 162 4.01 -9.48 17.96
C ILE A 162 4.88 -10.63 18.46
N HIS A 163 4.69 -11.82 17.91
CA HIS A 163 5.50 -12.98 18.27
C HIS A 163 5.98 -13.75 17.04
N ILE A 164 7.07 -14.49 17.22
CA ILE A 164 7.69 -15.31 16.19
C ILE A 164 7.14 -16.72 16.31
N GLU A 165 6.80 -17.31 15.18
CA GLU A 165 6.42 -18.72 15.07
C GLU A 165 6.85 -19.31 13.73
N GLU A 166 6.78 -20.62 13.60
CA GLU A 166 6.99 -21.31 12.34
C GLU A 166 5.65 -21.55 11.62
N ASP A 167 5.65 -21.49 10.29
CA ASP A 167 4.48 -21.82 9.51
C ASP A 167 4.29 -23.34 9.39
N ALA A 168 3.05 -23.77 9.19
CA ALA A 168 2.70 -25.17 8.88
C ALA A 168 2.94 -25.48 7.40
N GLY A 169 2.93 -26.74 7.02
CA GLY A 169 2.90 -27.19 5.64
C GLY A 169 1.60 -26.82 4.93
N LYS A 170 1.40 -27.35 3.74
CA LYS A 170 0.18 -27.15 2.95
C LYS A 170 -0.53 -28.46 2.72
N SER A 171 -1.78 -28.56 3.14
CA SER A 171 -2.69 -29.66 2.76
C SER A 171 -3.34 -29.32 1.43
N ILE A 172 -3.32 -30.27 0.49
CA ILE A 172 -3.81 -30.14 -0.88
C ILE A 172 -4.87 -31.21 -1.11
N HIS A 173 -6.09 -30.79 -1.45
CA HIS A 173 -7.26 -31.67 -1.52
C HIS A 173 -7.80 -31.87 -2.94
N ASP A 174 -7.19 -31.21 -3.93
CA ASP A 174 -7.65 -31.16 -5.32
C ASP A 174 -6.81 -32.02 -6.29
N ILE A 175 -5.75 -32.66 -5.80
CA ILE A 175 -4.87 -33.54 -6.59
C ILE A 175 -5.41 -34.97 -6.63
N ASP A 176 -5.95 -35.46 -5.52
CA ASP A 176 -6.45 -36.83 -5.35
C ASP A 176 -7.81 -36.78 -4.66
N ALA A 177 -8.79 -37.54 -5.19
CA ALA A 177 -10.16 -37.52 -4.68
C ALA A 177 -10.33 -38.29 -3.35
N GLU A 178 -9.45 -39.25 -3.05
CA GLU A 178 -9.53 -40.12 -1.87
C GLU A 178 -8.48 -39.75 -0.80
N ASN A 179 -7.42 -39.00 -1.19
CA ASN A 179 -6.29 -38.70 -0.32
C ASN A 179 -6.02 -37.22 -0.25
N THR A 180 -5.64 -36.73 0.93
CA THR A 180 -5.06 -35.41 1.11
C THR A 180 -3.56 -35.50 0.87
N CYS A 181 -3.05 -34.76 -0.14
CA CYS A 181 -1.62 -34.61 -0.35
C CYS A 181 -1.06 -33.53 0.57
N VAL A 182 0.18 -33.69 1.02
CA VAL A 182 0.82 -32.72 1.93
C VAL A 182 2.15 -32.28 1.33
N ASP A 183 2.33 -30.94 1.28
CA ASP A 183 3.58 -30.29 0.91
C ASP A 183 4.19 -29.59 2.13
N TYR A 184 5.37 -30.05 2.56
CA TYR A 184 6.10 -29.50 3.70
C TYR A 184 7.08 -28.39 3.32
N ASN A 185 7.12 -27.90 2.09
CA ASN A 185 8.01 -26.80 1.71
C ASN A 185 7.78 -25.57 2.57
N ARG A 186 6.53 -25.28 2.92
CA ARG A 186 6.19 -24.15 3.79
C ARG A 186 6.42 -24.43 5.28
N ALA A 187 6.39 -25.70 5.72
CA ALA A 187 6.60 -26.04 7.14
C ALA A 187 7.93 -25.52 7.65
N GLY A 188 7.92 -24.77 8.75
CA GLY A 188 9.10 -24.15 9.33
C GLY A 188 9.52 -22.82 8.70
N VAL A 189 8.81 -22.26 7.72
CA VAL A 189 9.04 -20.91 7.22
C VAL A 189 8.82 -19.93 8.37
N PRO A 190 9.73 -18.94 8.59
CA PRO A 190 9.57 -17.97 9.65
C PRO A 190 8.33 -17.10 9.45
N LEU A 191 7.55 -16.97 10.50
CA LEU A 191 6.30 -16.24 10.54
C LEU A 191 6.30 -15.30 11.74
N ILE A 192 5.75 -14.12 11.60
CA ILE A 192 5.34 -13.28 12.73
C ILE A 192 3.82 -13.18 12.77
N GLU A 193 3.27 -13.30 13.97
CA GLU A 193 1.86 -13.02 14.21
C GLU A 193 1.74 -11.68 14.94
N ILE A 194 0.95 -10.77 14.35
CA ILE A 194 0.69 -9.42 14.85
C ILE A 194 -0.76 -9.40 15.32
N VAL A 195 -0.96 -9.27 16.63
CA VAL A 195 -2.28 -9.32 17.26
C VAL A 195 -2.66 -7.93 17.74
N THR A 196 -3.82 -7.43 17.32
CA THR A 196 -4.37 -6.16 17.81
C THR A 196 -5.13 -6.36 19.13
N GLU A 197 -5.28 -5.30 19.90
CA GLU A 197 -6.37 -5.20 20.86
C GLU A 197 -7.72 -5.15 20.12
N PRO A 198 -8.86 -5.46 20.76
CA PRO A 198 -10.20 -5.35 20.15
C PRO A 198 -10.61 -3.87 20.04
N ASP A 199 -9.85 -3.13 19.28
CA ASP A 199 -9.87 -1.67 19.22
C ASP A 199 -10.52 -1.13 17.94
N LEU A 200 -10.63 -1.93 16.88
CA LEU A 200 -11.26 -1.53 15.63
C LEU A 200 -12.79 -1.51 15.74
N ARG A 201 -13.45 -0.55 15.04
CA ARG A 201 -14.88 -0.29 15.16
C ARG A 201 -15.65 -0.40 13.84
N SER A 202 -14.96 -0.60 12.73
CA SER A 202 -15.61 -0.74 11.41
C SER A 202 -14.75 -1.56 10.43
N GLY A 203 -15.38 -2.03 9.36
CA GLY A 203 -14.66 -2.65 8.23
C GLY A 203 -13.70 -1.68 7.53
N ASP A 204 -14.01 -0.37 7.53
CA ASP A 204 -13.12 0.66 6.98
C ASP A 204 -11.86 0.85 7.83
N GLU A 205 -11.99 0.83 9.15
CA GLU A 205 -10.83 0.85 10.05
C GLU A 205 -9.95 -0.40 9.87
N ALA A 206 -10.57 -1.59 9.74
CA ALA A 206 -9.83 -2.83 9.46
C ALA A 206 -9.11 -2.78 8.11
N TYR A 207 -9.75 -2.24 7.08
CA TYR A 207 -9.16 -2.03 5.77
C TYR A 207 -7.95 -1.09 5.84
N ALA A 208 -8.10 0.05 6.51
CA ALA A 208 -7.04 1.04 6.69
C ALA A 208 -5.85 0.45 7.48
N TYR A 209 -6.14 -0.31 8.56
CA TYR A 209 -5.13 -0.98 9.37
C TYR A 209 -4.30 -1.97 8.54
N LEU A 210 -4.94 -2.86 7.81
CA LEU A 210 -4.24 -3.85 7.00
C LEU A 210 -3.46 -3.22 5.85
N THR A 211 -3.98 -2.14 5.27
CA THR A 211 -3.28 -1.38 4.23
C THR A 211 -2.00 -0.76 4.78
N GLU A 212 -2.07 -0.12 5.95
CA GLU A 212 -0.90 0.49 6.57
C GLU A 212 0.10 -0.57 7.07
N LEU A 213 -0.39 -1.65 7.68
CA LEU A 213 0.47 -2.77 8.11
C LEU A 213 1.23 -3.39 6.94
N ARG A 214 0.54 -3.66 5.82
CA ARG A 214 1.17 -4.17 4.59
C ARG A 214 2.24 -3.20 4.06
N LYS A 215 1.98 -1.90 4.14
CA LYS A 215 2.95 -0.87 3.77
C LYS A 215 4.19 -0.97 4.67
N ILE A 216 4.02 -1.04 5.99
CA ILE A 216 5.12 -1.13 6.96
C ILE A 216 6.01 -2.35 6.67
N VAL A 217 5.43 -3.56 6.54
CA VAL A 217 6.24 -4.77 6.31
C VAL A 217 7.02 -4.72 5.00
N ARG A 218 6.47 -4.09 3.96
CA ARG A 218 7.16 -3.86 2.68
C ARG A 218 8.27 -2.81 2.78
N TYR A 219 8.04 -1.71 3.51
CA TYR A 219 9.06 -0.70 3.76
C TYR A 219 10.26 -1.25 4.54
N LEU A 220 9.99 -2.10 5.53
CA LEU A 220 11.02 -2.79 6.29
C LEU A 220 11.75 -3.87 5.47
N GLY A 221 11.19 -4.29 4.34
CA GLY A 221 11.72 -5.39 3.52
C GLY A 221 11.65 -6.75 4.22
N ILE A 222 10.70 -6.93 5.15
CA ILE A 222 10.59 -8.16 5.95
C ILE A 222 9.52 -9.13 5.43
N CYS A 223 8.53 -8.64 4.67
CA CYS A 223 7.48 -9.42 4.02
C CYS A 223 7.03 -8.71 2.74
N ASP A 224 6.61 -9.45 1.72
CA ASP A 224 6.08 -8.90 0.47
C ASP A 224 4.63 -8.40 0.60
N GLY A 225 3.92 -8.82 1.67
CA GLY A 225 2.54 -8.45 1.93
C GLY A 225 1.53 -9.03 0.92
N ASN A 226 1.88 -10.14 0.26
CA ASN A 226 1.01 -10.78 -0.73
C ASN A 226 0.00 -11.71 -0.03
N MET A 227 -1.28 -11.31 -0.02
CA MET A 227 -2.35 -12.11 0.58
C MET A 227 -2.84 -13.23 -0.36
N GLU A 228 -2.68 -13.09 -1.66
CA GLU A 228 -3.15 -14.08 -2.64
C GLU A 228 -2.26 -15.33 -2.62
N GLU A 229 -0.95 -15.17 -2.45
CA GLU A 229 0.01 -16.26 -2.28
C GLU A 229 0.09 -16.78 -0.82
N GLY A 230 -0.53 -16.05 0.12
CA GLY A 230 -0.57 -16.40 1.53
C GLY A 230 0.66 -15.99 2.34
N SER A 231 1.54 -15.14 1.78
CA SER A 231 2.66 -14.55 2.54
C SER A 231 2.17 -13.62 3.66
N MET A 232 0.99 -13.03 3.47
CA MET A 232 0.28 -12.29 4.50
C MET A 232 -1.14 -12.84 4.62
N ARG A 233 -1.57 -13.17 5.85
CA ARG A 233 -2.90 -13.71 6.15
C ARG A 233 -3.51 -12.93 7.29
N CYS A 234 -4.84 -12.88 7.34
CA CYS A 234 -5.55 -12.18 8.39
C CYS A 234 -6.76 -13.00 8.84
N ASP A 235 -6.89 -13.17 10.15
CA ASP A 235 -8.09 -13.66 10.79
C ASP A 235 -8.78 -12.50 11.52
N ALA A 236 -10.11 -12.40 11.39
CA ALA A 236 -10.88 -11.33 12.02
C ALA A 236 -11.76 -11.89 13.15
N ASN A 237 -11.57 -11.37 14.35
CA ASN A 237 -12.44 -11.60 15.51
C ASN A 237 -13.45 -10.46 15.59
N VAL A 238 -14.72 -10.74 15.31
CA VAL A 238 -15.80 -9.75 15.25
C VAL A 238 -16.80 -10.00 16.37
N SER A 239 -17.23 -8.96 17.07
CA SER A 239 -18.33 -8.97 18.01
C SER A 239 -19.10 -7.66 17.96
N ILE A 240 -20.32 -7.67 18.53
CA ILE A 240 -21.17 -6.49 18.69
C ILE A 240 -21.59 -6.34 20.15
N ARG A 241 -21.82 -5.11 20.58
CA ARG A 241 -22.42 -4.78 21.88
C ARG A 241 -23.34 -3.57 21.75
N LEU A 242 -24.26 -3.37 22.69
CA LEU A 242 -25.03 -2.13 22.74
C LEU A 242 -24.09 -0.94 23.04
N LYS A 243 -24.33 0.20 22.41
CA LYS A 243 -23.59 1.43 22.70
C LYS A 243 -23.71 1.79 24.18
N GLY A 244 -22.55 2.03 24.79
CA GLY A 244 -22.44 2.31 26.23
C GLY A 244 -22.23 1.07 27.12
N ASP A 245 -22.37 -0.15 26.60
CA ASP A 245 -21.98 -1.35 27.35
C ASP A 245 -20.45 -1.48 27.35
N THR A 246 -19.87 -1.81 28.51
CA THR A 246 -18.43 -2.04 28.67
C THR A 246 -18.03 -3.49 28.45
N ARG A 247 -18.99 -4.43 28.55
CA ARG A 247 -18.72 -5.86 28.33
C ARG A 247 -18.64 -6.18 26.85
N LEU A 248 -17.66 -6.99 26.50
CA LEU A 248 -17.53 -7.50 25.14
C LEU A 248 -18.66 -8.50 24.83
N GLY A 249 -19.19 -8.44 23.63
CA GLY A 249 -20.12 -9.44 23.12
C GLY A 249 -19.45 -10.75 22.73
N THR A 250 -20.24 -11.75 22.39
CA THR A 250 -19.75 -13.04 21.89
C THR A 250 -19.00 -12.83 20.57
N LYS A 251 -17.75 -13.27 20.50
CA LYS A 251 -16.92 -13.15 19.30
C LYS A 251 -17.15 -14.27 18.29
N VAL A 252 -17.09 -13.92 17.03
CA VAL A 252 -17.03 -14.83 15.89
C VAL A 252 -15.71 -14.61 15.18
N GLU A 253 -14.97 -15.68 14.95
CA GLU A 253 -13.72 -15.69 14.21
C GLU A 253 -14.02 -15.95 12.73
N VAL A 254 -13.53 -15.08 11.84
CA VAL A 254 -13.67 -15.25 10.39
C VAL A 254 -12.31 -15.53 9.78
N LYS A 255 -12.20 -16.64 9.06
CA LYS A 255 -11.01 -17.12 8.36
C LYS A 255 -11.17 -17.11 6.84
N ASN A 256 -10.11 -17.50 6.14
CA ASN A 256 -10.07 -17.59 4.68
C ASN A 256 -10.25 -16.22 3.99
N LEU A 257 -9.55 -15.21 4.50
CA LEU A 257 -9.61 -13.83 4.03
C LEU A 257 -8.39 -13.51 3.14
N ASN A 258 -8.52 -13.77 1.84
CA ASN A 258 -7.41 -13.74 0.87
C ASN A 258 -7.13 -12.35 0.29
N SER A 259 -7.78 -11.29 0.78
CA SER A 259 -7.49 -9.90 0.42
C SER A 259 -8.00 -8.94 1.48
N ILE A 260 -7.42 -7.74 1.55
CA ILE A 260 -7.87 -6.68 2.47
C ILE A 260 -9.34 -6.31 2.22
N ARG A 261 -9.78 -6.34 0.95
CA ARG A 261 -11.19 -6.09 0.59
C ARG A 261 -12.13 -7.19 1.12
N HIS A 262 -11.67 -8.45 1.11
CA HIS A 262 -12.45 -9.56 1.66
C HIS A 262 -12.57 -9.45 3.18
N VAL A 263 -11.53 -8.99 3.88
CA VAL A 263 -11.61 -8.71 5.33
C VAL A 263 -12.71 -7.69 5.63
N LYS A 264 -12.71 -6.55 4.93
CA LYS A 264 -13.75 -5.54 5.09
C LYS A 264 -15.15 -6.10 4.85
N LYS A 265 -15.37 -6.78 3.71
CA LYS A 265 -16.68 -7.35 3.36
C LYS A 265 -17.14 -8.41 4.36
N ALA A 266 -16.24 -9.27 4.82
CA ALA A 266 -16.55 -10.31 5.80
C ALA A 266 -16.97 -9.71 7.14
N ILE A 267 -16.27 -8.67 7.60
CA ILE A 267 -16.63 -7.93 8.81
C ILE A 267 -18.01 -7.29 8.67
N GLU A 268 -18.26 -6.59 7.56
CA GLU A 268 -19.56 -5.93 7.30
C GLU A 268 -20.70 -6.95 7.26
N PHE A 269 -20.49 -8.11 6.64
CA PHE A 269 -21.47 -9.19 6.62
C PHE A 269 -21.74 -9.75 8.02
N GLU A 270 -20.69 -10.08 8.78
CA GLU A 270 -20.82 -10.64 10.13
C GLU A 270 -21.52 -9.67 11.08
N VAL A 271 -21.20 -8.39 11.03
CA VAL A 271 -21.87 -7.37 11.84
C VAL A 271 -23.38 -7.34 11.57
N ARG A 272 -23.80 -7.32 10.30
CA ARG A 272 -25.21 -7.36 9.92
C ARG A 272 -25.88 -8.63 10.44
N ARG A 273 -25.27 -9.79 10.16
CA ARG A 273 -25.79 -11.09 10.60
C ARG A 273 -25.96 -11.16 12.12
N MET A 274 -25.00 -10.66 12.89
CA MET A 274 -25.09 -10.68 14.36
C MET A 274 -26.19 -9.76 14.88
N ILE A 275 -26.32 -8.55 14.32
CA ILE A 275 -27.38 -7.61 14.70
C ILE A 275 -28.75 -8.23 14.39
N ASP A 276 -28.91 -8.80 13.19
CA ASP A 276 -30.19 -9.44 12.80
C ASP A 276 -30.57 -10.59 13.73
N LEU A 277 -29.60 -11.39 14.19
CA LEU A 277 -29.84 -12.46 15.17
C LEU A 277 -30.31 -11.89 16.52
N VAL A 278 -29.60 -10.88 17.03
CA VAL A 278 -29.90 -10.29 18.34
C VAL A 278 -31.28 -9.59 18.31
N GLU A 279 -31.62 -8.89 17.25
CA GLU A 279 -32.93 -8.25 17.05
C GLU A 279 -34.07 -9.28 16.97
N GLN A 280 -33.80 -10.51 16.54
CA GLN A 280 -34.73 -11.64 16.56
C GLN A 280 -34.77 -12.39 17.89
N GLY A 281 -33.99 -11.95 18.89
CA GLY A 281 -33.88 -12.61 20.19
C GLY A 281 -33.03 -13.89 20.16
N ILE A 282 -32.25 -14.11 19.10
CA ILE A 282 -31.38 -15.26 18.94
C ILE A 282 -29.97 -14.91 19.41
N PRO A 283 -29.41 -15.61 20.40
CA PRO A 283 -28.06 -15.30 20.89
C PRO A 283 -26.99 -15.64 19.85
N VAL A 284 -25.99 -14.76 19.72
CA VAL A 284 -24.81 -15.05 18.92
C VAL A 284 -24.01 -16.17 19.56
N GLN A 285 -23.71 -17.21 18.79
CA GLN A 285 -22.88 -18.33 19.22
C GLN A 285 -21.40 -18.10 18.88
N GLN A 286 -20.50 -18.46 19.78
CA GLN A 286 -19.06 -18.46 19.48
C GLN A 286 -18.74 -19.57 18.47
N GLN A 287 -18.21 -19.15 17.31
CA GLN A 287 -17.91 -20.08 16.22
C GLN A 287 -16.78 -19.55 15.33
N THR A 288 -16.14 -20.45 14.60
CA THR A 288 -15.25 -20.12 13.50
C THR A 288 -16.02 -20.23 12.18
N ARG A 289 -15.93 -19.21 11.36
CA ARG A 289 -16.61 -19.10 10.05
C ARG A 289 -15.59 -18.89 8.95
N SER A 290 -15.92 -19.29 7.72
CA SER A 290 -15.14 -19.03 6.52
C SER A 290 -15.87 -18.02 5.65
N PHE A 291 -15.12 -17.14 4.99
CA PHE A 291 -15.67 -16.20 4.02
C PHE A 291 -15.72 -16.82 2.63
N ASP A 292 -16.89 -16.74 1.99
CA ASP A 292 -17.11 -17.08 0.58
C ASP A 292 -17.03 -15.80 -0.25
N ALA A 293 -15.94 -15.64 -0.99
CA ALA A 293 -15.70 -14.46 -1.82
C ALA A 293 -16.66 -14.35 -3.02
N GLY A 294 -17.20 -15.48 -3.50
CA GLY A 294 -18.14 -15.52 -4.62
C GLY A 294 -19.50 -14.94 -4.27
N ASN A 295 -20.01 -15.33 -3.10
CA ASN A 295 -21.32 -14.90 -2.61
C ASN A 295 -21.24 -13.67 -1.68
N GLY A 296 -20.03 -13.30 -1.21
CA GLY A 296 -19.84 -12.21 -0.25
C GLY A 296 -20.41 -12.51 1.14
N THR A 297 -20.53 -13.78 1.52
CA THR A 297 -21.15 -14.25 2.77
C THR A 297 -20.16 -15.06 3.59
N THR A 298 -20.53 -15.38 4.84
CA THR A 298 -19.77 -16.33 5.65
C THR A 298 -20.60 -17.58 5.93
N PHE A 299 -19.92 -18.70 6.15
CA PHE A 299 -20.56 -19.97 6.57
C PHE A 299 -19.77 -20.60 7.73
N PRO A 300 -20.44 -21.36 8.63
CA PRO A 300 -19.76 -21.96 9.76
C PRO A 300 -18.83 -23.09 9.31
N LEU A 301 -17.59 -23.09 9.84
CA LEU A 301 -16.66 -24.20 9.67
C LEU A 301 -16.81 -25.23 10.79
N ARG A 302 -16.87 -24.75 12.02
CA ARG A 302 -17.04 -25.57 13.23
C ARG A 302 -17.56 -24.70 14.37
N SER A 303 -18.30 -25.30 15.29
CA SER A 303 -18.60 -24.71 16.60
C SER A 303 -17.41 -24.97 17.50
N LYS A 304 -16.93 -23.94 18.23
CA LYS A 304 -15.95 -24.12 19.30
C LYS A 304 -16.73 -24.42 20.58
N GLU A 305 -16.91 -25.72 20.85
CA GLU A 305 -17.52 -26.15 22.13
C GLU A 305 -16.53 -26.06 23.28
N GLU A 306 -15.22 -26.19 23.00
CA GLU A 306 -14.15 -26.06 24.01
C GLU A 306 -12.96 -25.28 23.46
N ALA A 307 -12.32 -24.47 24.32
CA ALA A 307 -11.03 -23.87 24.02
C ALA A 307 -9.99 -24.99 23.88
N ASN A 308 -9.28 -25.07 22.76
CA ASN A 308 -8.21 -26.05 22.59
C ASN A 308 -7.14 -25.80 23.66
N ASP A 309 -6.93 -26.76 24.55
CA ASP A 309 -5.78 -26.77 25.45
C ASP A 309 -4.54 -27.21 24.66
N TYR A 310 -3.75 -26.25 24.20
CA TYR A 310 -2.52 -26.51 23.46
C TYR A 310 -1.37 -27.00 24.32
N ARG A 311 -1.53 -27.10 25.65
CA ARG A 311 -0.51 -27.58 26.60
C ARG A 311 0.86 -27.00 26.33
N TYR A 312 0.94 -25.67 26.30
CA TYR A 312 2.20 -24.96 26.05
C TYR A 312 3.25 -25.31 27.11
N PHE A 313 4.46 -25.60 26.65
CA PHE A 313 5.65 -25.70 27.49
C PHE A 313 6.88 -25.22 26.71
N ALA A 314 7.93 -24.77 27.42
CA ALA A 314 9.17 -24.31 26.80
C ALA A 314 9.79 -25.43 25.96
N ASP A 315 10.22 -25.10 24.75
CA ASP A 315 10.88 -26.06 23.88
C ASP A 315 12.24 -26.46 24.47
N PRO A 316 12.46 -27.77 24.80
CA PRO A 316 13.70 -28.21 25.44
C PRO A 316 14.91 -28.18 24.51
N ASP A 317 14.69 -28.17 23.19
CA ASP A 317 15.76 -28.20 22.19
C ASP A 317 16.20 -26.78 21.76
N LEU A 318 15.49 -25.74 22.21
CA LEU A 318 15.80 -24.33 21.92
C LEU A 318 16.14 -23.60 23.21
N PRO A 319 17.44 -23.26 23.45
CA PRO A 319 17.81 -22.47 24.62
C PRO A 319 17.18 -21.06 24.55
N PRO A 320 16.85 -20.47 25.73
CA PRO A 320 16.47 -19.07 25.78
C PRO A 320 17.51 -18.17 25.13
N PHE A 321 17.09 -17.09 24.51
CA PHE A 321 17.97 -16.10 23.91
C PHE A 321 17.71 -14.70 24.44
N GLN A 322 18.76 -13.86 24.40
CA GLN A 322 18.71 -12.48 24.86
C GLN A 322 18.84 -11.50 23.70
N VAL A 323 17.98 -10.48 23.71
CA VAL A 323 18.12 -9.30 22.87
C VAL A 323 18.97 -8.27 23.64
N THR A 324 20.26 -8.20 23.34
CA THR A 324 21.18 -7.26 23.98
C THR A 324 20.94 -5.84 23.50
N ASP A 325 21.36 -4.83 24.31
CA ASP A 325 21.25 -3.42 23.91
C ASP A 325 22.03 -3.12 22.63
N ALA A 326 23.22 -3.71 22.48
CA ALA A 326 24.02 -3.56 21.27
C ALA A 326 23.30 -4.08 20.03
N PHE A 327 22.68 -5.26 20.11
CA PHE A 327 21.92 -5.84 19.00
C PHE A 327 20.69 -5.00 18.68
N LEU A 328 19.97 -4.51 19.69
CA LEU A 328 18.81 -3.64 19.47
C LEU A 328 19.19 -2.32 18.82
N GLU A 329 20.33 -1.72 19.21
CA GLU A 329 20.78 -0.46 18.62
C GLU A 329 21.29 -0.65 17.19
N GLU A 330 21.96 -1.77 16.89
CA GLU A 330 22.30 -2.16 15.52
C GLU A 330 21.06 -2.22 14.63
N ILE A 331 19.99 -2.89 15.11
CA ILE A 331 18.73 -2.99 14.36
C ILE A 331 18.09 -1.62 14.20
N ARG A 332 18.03 -0.82 15.28
CA ARG A 332 17.44 0.53 15.25
C ARG A 332 18.11 1.43 14.23
N SER A 333 19.44 1.40 14.19
CA SER A 333 20.24 2.18 13.23
C SER A 333 20.05 1.73 11.79
N SER A 334 19.64 0.47 11.56
CA SER A 334 19.38 -0.10 10.24
C SER A 334 17.96 0.14 9.72
N LEU A 335 17.06 0.72 10.52
CA LEU A 335 15.69 0.95 10.10
C LEU A 335 15.63 1.98 8.97
N PRO A 336 14.94 1.69 7.87
CA PRO A 336 14.66 2.70 6.86
C PRO A 336 13.67 3.73 7.42
N PRO A 337 13.65 4.96 6.88
CA PRO A 337 12.61 5.92 7.22
C PRO A 337 11.24 5.34 6.84
N LEU A 338 10.31 5.40 7.79
CA LEU A 338 8.94 4.91 7.62
C LEU A 338 8.08 5.94 6.86
N PRO A 339 6.94 5.52 6.26
CA PRO A 339 6.11 6.38 5.42
C PRO A 339 5.74 7.72 6.04
N GLU A 340 5.30 7.74 7.31
CA GLU A 340 4.90 9.00 7.98
C GLU A 340 6.08 9.97 8.19
N ALA A 341 7.27 9.46 8.50
CA ALA A 341 8.48 10.28 8.59
C ALA A 341 8.86 10.89 7.24
N LEU A 342 8.69 10.14 6.15
CA LEU A 342 8.92 10.62 4.79
C LEU A 342 7.88 11.67 4.37
N VAL A 343 6.61 11.47 4.70
CA VAL A 343 5.56 12.48 4.46
C VAL A 343 5.90 13.80 5.16
N ILE A 344 6.33 13.72 6.43
CA ILE A 344 6.78 14.92 7.19
C ILE A 344 7.98 15.57 6.50
N LYS A 345 8.98 14.80 6.10
CA LYS A 345 10.15 15.30 5.36
C LYS A 345 9.72 16.01 4.08
N TYR A 346 8.92 15.36 3.23
CA TYR A 346 8.54 15.91 1.93
C TYR A 346 7.64 17.15 2.04
N THR A 347 6.78 17.21 3.04
CA THR A 347 5.94 18.40 3.25
C THR A 347 6.72 19.56 3.85
N ARG A 348 7.62 19.33 4.82
CA ARG A 348 8.34 20.39 5.52
C ARG A 348 9.59 20.86 4.79
N GLU A 349 10.40 19.92 4.26
CA GLU A 349 11.68 20.23 3.66
C GLU A 349 11.56 20.51 2.15
N LEU A 350 10.74 19.71 1.43
CA LEU A 350 10.55 19.85 -0.01
C LEU A 350 9.33 20.71 -0.39
N GLN A 351 8.56 21.18 0.59
CA GLN A 351 7.35 22.01 0.40
C GLN A 351 6.32 21.36 -0.55
N LEU A 352 6.26 20.02 -0.57
CA LEU A 352 5.24 19.32 -1.34
C LEU A 352 3.87 19.41 -0.64
N PRO A 353 2.77 19.51 -1.40
CA PRO A 353 1.44 19.27 -0.84
C PRO A 353 1.36 17.92 -0.13
N GLU A 354 0.64 17.86 1.00
CA GLU A 354 0.51 16.61 1.78
C GLU A 354 -0.03 15.45 0.93
N TYR A 355 -0.98 15.74 0.04
CA TYR A 355 -1.51 14.75 -0.90
C TYR A 355 -0.41 14.11 -1.75
N ASP A 356 0.44 14.93 -2.39
CA ASP A 356 1.52 14.41 -3.25
C ASP A 356 2.54 13.60 -2.44
N ALA A 357 2.91 14.10 -1.25
CA ALA A 357 3.84 13.41 -0.36
C ALA A 357 3.30 12.03 0.04
N ARG A 358 2.01 11.93 0.37
CA ARG A 358 1.38 10.66 0.72
C ARG A 358 1.31 9.69 -0.45
N VAL A 359 0.92 10.17 -1.63
CA VAL A 359 0.85 9.35 -2.84
C VAL A 359 2.23 8.77 -3.18
N ILE A 360 3.30 9.55 -3.05
CA ILE A 360 4.68 9.06 -3.26
C ILE A 360 5.04 8.01 -2.18
N CYS A 361 4.65 8.25 -0.93
CA CYS A 361 4.95 7.36 0.19
C CYS A 361 4.05 6.12 0.28
N ASP A 362 3.09 5.92 -0.62
CA ASP A 362 2.26 4.72 -0.62
C ASP A 362 3.01 3.46 -1.06
N ASP A 363 4.07 3.62 -1.85
CA ASP A 363 4.85 2.51 -2.37
C ASP A 363 6.36 2.77 -2.19
N LYS A 364 7.07 1.78 -1.62
CA LYS A 364 8.50 1.90 -1.34
C LYS A 364 9.35 2.09 -2.61
N GLU A 365 9.02 1.40 -3.69
CA GLU A 365 9.77 1.55 -4.95
C GLU A 365 9.64 2.98 -5.50
N THR A 366 8.45 3.59 -5.33
CA THR A 366 8.19 4.98 -5.69
C THR A 366 9.04 5.93 -4.86
N VAL A 367 9.14 5.70 -3.55
CA VAL A 367 10.05 6.47 -2.68
C VAL A 367 11.50 6.30 -3.08
N ASP A 368 11.96 5.07 -3.32
CA ASP A 368 13.34 4.80 -3.68
C ASP A 368 13.75 5.49 -5.00
N TYR A 369 12.83 5.56 -5.95
CA TYR A 369 13.02 6.30 -7.19
C TYR A 369 12.99 7.82 -6.95
N PHE A 370 12.03 8.31 -6.17
CA PHE A 370 11.89 9.72 -5.84
C PHE A 370 13.07 10.26 -5.04
N GLU A 371 13.56 9.53 -4.03
CA GLU A 371 14.75 9.91 -3.25
C GLU A 371 16.01 10.02 -4.11
N LYS A 372 16.12 9.23 -5.17
CA LYS A 372 17.22 9.38 -6.16
C LYS A 372 16.98 10.59 -7.05
N LEU A 373 15.74 10.82 -7.49
CA LEU A 373 15.38 11.92 -8.38
C LEU A 373 15.61 13.30 -7.74
N ILE A 374 15.23 13.48 -6.47
CA ILE A 374 15.41 14.75 -5.75
C ILE A 374 16.86 15.06 -5.37
N LYS A 375 17.80 14.15 -5.56
CA LYS A 375 19.24 14.42 -5.48
C LYS A 375 19.76 15.06 -6.76
N GLU A 376 19.09 14.85 -7.88
CA GLU A 376 19.47 15.30 -9.21
C GLU A 376 18.73 16.60 -9.64
N THR A 377 17.70 17.03 -8.88
CA THR A 377 16.92 18.22 -9.19
C THR A 377 16.42 18.93 -7.94
N VAL A 378 16.28 20.25 -8.02
CA VAL A 378 15.63 21.08 -6.98
C VAL A 378 14.15 21.38 -7.29
N HIS A 379 13.66 20.92 -8.42
CA HIS A 379 12.28 21.13 -8.88
C HIS A 379 11.35 20.05 -8.33
N TYR A 380 11.23 19.96 -6.99
CA TYR A 380 10.56 18.85 -6.29
C TYR A 380 9.10 18.65 -6.68
N LYS A 381 8.35 19.76 -6.88
CA LYS A 381 6.95 19.68 -7.31
C LYS A 381 6.82 19.13 -8.74
N ALA A 382 7.69 19.55 -9.64
CA ALA A 382 7.74 19.01 -11.00
C ALA A 382 8.09 17.51 -10.97
N ALA A 383 9.09 17.13 -10.16
CA ALA A 383 9.47 15.72 -9.97
C ALA A 383 8.28 14.88 -9.49
N ALA A 384 7.52 15.36 -8.50
CA ALA A 384 6.31 14.69 -8.01
C ALA A 384 5.24 14.55 -9.12
N ASN A 385 5.00 15.60 -9.90
CA ASN A 385 4.05 15.58 -11.00
C ASN A 385 4.46 14.57 -12.11
N TRP A 386 5.74 14.48 -12.43
CA TRP A 386 6.26 13.52 -13.40
C TRP A 386 6.07 12.08 -12.94
N LEU A 387 6.35 11.80 -11.67
CA LEU A 387 6.14 10.49 -11.08
C LEU A 387 4.67 10.07 -11.10
N GLN A 388 3.78 10.94 -10.62
CA GLN A 388 2.34 10.66 -10.50
C GLN A 388 1.61 10.67 -11.85
N GLY A 389 2.21 11.25 -12.90
CA GLY A 389 1.65 11.30 -14.24
C GLY A 389 2.38 10.36 -15.21
N PRO A 390 3.33 10.89 -16.02
CA PRO A 390 3.93 10.12 -17.11
C PRO A 390 4.62 8.83 -16.69
N VAL A 391 5.34 8.83 -15.56
CA VAL A 391 6.05 7.64 -15.07
C VAL A 391 5.06 6.56 -14.64
N TRP A 392 4.02 6.91 -13.89
CA TRP A 392 2.98 5.96 -13.48
C TRP A 392 2.19 5.41 -14.66
N SER A 393 1.85 6.25 -15.65
CA SER A 393 1.18 5.79 -16.85
C SER A 393 2.01 4.74 -17.57
N ALA A 394 3.27 5.04 -17.85
CA ALA A 394 4.18 4.13 -18.55
C ALA A 394 4.43 2.83 -17.75
N ARG A 395 4.61 2.93 -16.43
CA ARG A 395 4.75 1.77 -15.55
C ARG A 395 3.54 0.83 -15.65
N ASN A 396 2.33 1.39 -15.57
CA ASN A 396 1.09 0.60 -15.60
C ASN A 396 0.84 -0.02 -16.98
N GLU A 397 1.13 0.71 -18.05
CA GLU A 397 0.97 0.23 -19.42
C GLU A 397 1.93 -0.93 -19.74
N GLN A 398 3.15 -0.88 -19.20
CA GLN A 398 4.20 -1.88 -19.46
C GLN A 398 4.26 -2.99 -18.41
N GLY A 399 3.52 -2.86 -17.30
CA GLY A 399 3.55 -3.82 -16.19
C GLY A 399 4.91 -3.92 -15.48
N LEU A 400 5.69 -2.83 -15.49
CA LEU A 400 7.05 -2.82 -14.94
C LEU A 400 7.09 -2.42 -13.46
N ALA A 401 8.03 -3.00 -12.71
CA ALA A 401 8.42 -2.48 -11.41
C ALA A 401 9.30 -1.22 -11.58
N LEU A 402 9.23 -0.26 -10.64
CA LEU A 402 10.03 0.97 -10.75
C LEU A 402 11.55 0.72 -10.64
N LYS A 403 11.96 -0.36 -9.97
CA LYS A 403 13.37 -0.78 -9.93
C LYS A 403 13.93 -1.13 -11.32
N ASP A 404 13.06 -1.60 -12.23
CA ASP A 404 13.40 -2.02 -13.60
C ASP A 404 12.97 -0.96 -14.63
N PHE A 405 12.59 0.23 -14.16
CA PHE A 405 12.09 1.29 -15.05
C PHE A 405 13.20 1.86 -15.94
N PRO A 406 13.02 1.92 -17.27
CA PRO A 406 14.10 2.24 -18.19
C PRO A 406 14.64 3.66 -18.04
N VAL A 407 13.80 4.65 -17.72
CA VAL A 407 14.26 6.03 -17.55
C VAL A 407 14.86 6.22 -16.17
N SER A 408 16.17 6.51 -16.11
CA SER A 408 16.85 6.74 -14.84
C SER A 408 16.39 8.03 -14.16
N PRO A 409 16.48 8.14 -12.82
CA PRO A 409 16.23 9.39 -12.12
C PRO A 409 17.03 10.58 -12.65
N ALA A 410 18.30 10.39 -13.00
CA ALA A 410 19.16 11.43 -13.58
C ALA A 410 18.67 11.90 -14.95
N THR A 411 18.29 10.95 -15.83
CA THR A 411 17.73 11.28 -17.16
C THR A 411 16.41 12.04 -17.02
N LEU A 412 15.54 11.61 -16.09
CA LEU A 412 14.28 12.31 -15.82
C LEU A 412 14.51 13.72 -15.25
N ALA A 413 15.49 13.88 -14.35
CA ALA A 413 15.86 15.19 -13.81
C ALA A 413 16.31 16.17 -14.92
N ARG A 414 17.11 15.70 -15.88
CA ARG A 414 17.53 16.51 -17.04
C ARG A 414 16.33 16.91 -17.90
N LEU A 415 15.37 16.01 -18.12
CA LEU A 415 14.14 16.33 -18.85
C LEU A 415 13.30 17.39 -18.10
N ILE A 416 13.15 17.22 -16.78
CA ILE A 416 12.49 18.21 -15.90
C ILE A 416 13.18 19.56 -16.00
N GLN A 417 14.51 19.61 -15.94
CA GLN A 417 15.27 20.85 -16.04
C GLN A 417 14.99 21.59 -17.35
N LEU A 418 14.96 20.90 -18.49
CA LEU A 418 14.64 21.51 -19.79
C LEU A 418 13.24 22.12 -19.84
N VAL A 419 12.29 21.53 -19.10
CA VAL A 419 10.92 22.06 -18.98
C VAL A 419 10.90 23.29 -18.09
N GLU A 420 11.57 23.25 -16.94
CA GLU A 420 11.60 24.37 -15.99
C GLU A 420 12.40 25.58 -16.51
N GLU A 421 13.42 25.34 -17.34
CA GLU A 421 14.15 26.37 -18.08
C GLU A 421 13.32 26.98 -19.23
N GLY A 422 12.13 26.47 -19.52
CA GLY A 422 11.28 26.94 -20.62
C GLY A 422 11.79 26.53 -22.00
N ARG A 423 12.76 25.62 -22.10
CA ARG A 423 13.29 25.10 -23.37
C ARG A 423 12.35 24.07 -24.02
N LEU A 424 11.49 23.45 -23.22
CA LEU A 424 10.46 22.50 -23.63
C LEU A 424 9.16 22.77 -22.89
N SER A 425 8.02 22.61 -23.54
CA SER A 425 6.76 22.53 -22.81
C SER A 425 6.60 21.13 -22.19
N PHE A 426 5.94 21.05 -21.01
CA PHE A 426 5.62 19.76 -20.37
C PHE A 426 4.89 18.81 -21.33
N SER A 427 3.95 19.33 -22.14
CA SER A 427 3.19 18.56 -23.11
C SER A 427 4.09 17.91 -24.18
N ILE A 428 5.09 18.64 -24.70
CA ILE A 428 6.06 18.11 -25.67
C ILE A 428 7.00 17.12 -24.99
N ALA A 429 7.52 17.45 -23.82
CA ALA A 429 8.42 16.60 -23.06
C ALA A 429 7.77 15.25 -22.75
N SER A 430 6.52 15.25 -22.25
CA SER A 430 5.80 14.03 -21.88
C SER A 430 5.30 13.20 -23.07
N SER A 431 4.87 13.85 -24.17
CA SER A 431 4.24 13.14 -25.29
C SER A 431 5.21 12.77 -26.42
N ARG A 432 6.37 13.43 -26.52
CA ARG A 432 7.30 13.24 -27.64
C ARG A 432 8.70 12.79 -27.24
N ILE A 433 9.23 13.29 -26.12
CA ILE A 433 10.59 12.97 -25.67
C ILE A 433 10.57 11.77 -24.72
N PHE A 434 9.71 11.80 -23.71
CA PHE A 434 9.62 10.72 -22.74
C PHE A 434 9.36 9.32 -23.33
N PRO A 435 8.48 9.14 -24.36
CA PRO A 435 8.33 7.85 -25.03
C PRO A 435 9.59 7.37 -25.75
N VAL A 436 10.45 8.26 -26.25
CA VAL A 436 11.74 7.87 -26.85
C VAL A 436 12.70 7.39 -25.77
N LEU A 437 12.74 8.08 -24.62
CA LEU A 437 13.55 7.67 -23.46
C LEU A 437 13.12 6.31 -22.87
N LEU A 438 11.85 5.96 -22.99
CA LEU A 438 11.36 4.62 -22.59
C LEU A 438 11.89 3.51 -23.51
N GLN A 439 12.20 3.82 -24.77
CA GLN A 439 12.73 2.87 -25.75
C GLN A 439 14.27 2.84 -25.77
N ASP A 440 14.91 3.99 -25.51
CA ASP A 440 16.36 4.12 -25.44
C ASP A 440 16.76 4.87 -24.14
N ALA A 441 17.08 4.09 -23.13
CA ALA A 441 17.46 4.60 -21.80
C ALA A 441 18.80 5.38 -21.80
N SER A 442 19.61 5.21 -22.86
CA SER A 442 20.91 5.88 -23.00
C SER A 442 20.84 7.26 -23.66
N ALA A 443 19.70 7.57 -24.29
CA ALA A 443 19.51 8.82 -25.03
C ALA A 443 19.46 10.03 -24.10
N ASP A 444 20.04 11.14 -24.55
CA ASP A 444 19.96 12.43 -23.84
C ASP A 444 18.68 13.19 -24.21
N PRO A 445 17.89 13.70 -23.25
CA PRO A 445 16.67 14.44 -23.52
C PRO A 445 16.87 15.67 -24.43
N LEU A 446 18.01 16.36 -24.31
CA LEU A 446 18.32 17.53 -25.12
C LEU A 446 18.63 17.13 -26.57
N ASP A 447 19.40 16.07 -26.78
CA ASP A 447 19.74 15.59 -28.12
C ASP A 447 18.50 15.11 -28.87
N ILE A 448 17.57 14.43 -28.17
CA ILE A 448 16.25 14.08 -28.72
C ILE A 448 15.48 15.35 -29.11
N ALA A 449 15.45 16.37 -28.23
CA ALA A 449 14.74 17.61 -28.49
C ALA A 449 15.31 18.36 -29.71
N ILE A 450 16.63 18.36 -29.87
CA ILE A 450 17.31 18.96 -31.02
C ILE A 450 16.99 18.17 -32.30
N SER A 451 17.17 16.86 -32.30
CA SER A 451 16.96 15.99 -33.47
C SER A 451 15.53 16.05 -34.01
N LEU A 452 14.55 16.18 -33.10
CA LEU A 452 13.13 16.30 -33.42
C LEU A 452 12.69 17.77 -33.65
N ASN A 453 13.61 18.72 -33.55
CA ASN A 453 13.34 20.15 -33.67
C ASN A 453 12.18 20.63 -32.77
N LEU A 454 12.23 20.25 -31.48
CA LEU A 454 11.16 20.49 -30.50
C LEU A 454 11.49 21.57 -29.48
N LEU A 455 12.70 22.13 -29.50
CA LEU A 455 13.07 23.22 -28.60
C LEU A 455 12.15 24.42 -28.80
N GLN A 456 11.74 25.04 -27.70
CA GLN A 456 10.96 26.27 -27.74
C GLN A 456 11.84 27.41 -28.26
N SER A 457 11.26 28.24 -29.11
CA SER A 457 11.88 29.51 -29.51
C SER A 457 11.53 30.56 -28.46
N SER A 458 12.55 31.18 -27.88
CA SER A 458 12.43 32.36 -27.04
C SER A 458 12.72 33.67 -27.86
N ASP A 459 12.84 33.53 -29.18
CA ASP A 459 13.02 34.67 -30.06
C ASP A 459 11.73 35.53 -30.10
N THR A 460 11.80 36.71 -29.46
CA THR A 460 10.68 37.63 -29.34
C THR A 460 10.12 38.03 -30.71
N SER A 461 10.97 38.10 -31.74
CA SER A 461 10.55 38.50 -33.09
C SER A 461 9.73 37.39 -33.78
N GLU A 462 10.13 36.15 -33.60
CA GLU A 462 9.44 34.99 -34.14
C GLU A 462 8.07 34.76 -33.47
N ILE A 463 8.03 34.93 -32.14
CA ILE A 463 6.79 34.80 -31.37
C ILE A 463 5.84 35.96 -31.69
N ALA A 464 6.36 37.20 -31.86
CA ALA A 464 5.56 38.35 -32.27
C ALA A 464 4.91 38.13 -33.64
N ALA A 465 5.63 37.53 -34.60
CA ALA A 465 5.07 37.19 -35.88
C ALA A 465 3.92 36.16 -35.81
N TRP A 466 4.05 35.15 -34.96
CA TRP A 466 2.95 34.17 -34.73
C TRP A 466 1.76 34.80 -34.02
N VAL A 467 2.00 35.71 -33.05
CA VAL A 467 0.95 36.50 -32.37
C VAL A 467 0.19 37.33 -33.39
N GLU A 468 0.87 38.09 -34.25
CA GLU A 468 0.23 38.89 -35.29
C GLU A 468 -0.60 38.05 -36.26
N GLN A 469 -0.07 36.91 -36.70
CA GLN A 469 -0.82 35.97 -37.53
C GLN A 469 -2.07 35.41 -36.83
N ALA A 470 -1.97 35.08 -35.56
CA ALA A 470 -3.11 34.57 -34.77
C ALA A 470 -4.21 35.63 -34.61
N LEU A 471 -3.83 36.88 -34.32
CA LEU A 471 -4.78 38.01 -34.19
C LEU A 471 -5.41 38.35 -35.54
N ALA A 472 -4.64 38.34 -36.64
CA ALA A 472 -5.12 38.62 -38.01
C ALA A 472 -6.14 37.55 -38.49
N LYS A 473 -6.03 36.32 -38.04
CA LYS A 473 -6.99 35.26 -38.37
C LYS A 473 -8.34 35.38 -37.67
N MET A 474 -8.41 36.16 -36.60
CA MET A 474 -9.60 36.23 -35.71
C MET A 474 -10.00 37.68 -35.37
N PRO A 475 -10.21 38.58 -36.35
CA PRO A 475 -10.45 40.00 -36.10
C PRO A 475 -11.71 40.27 -35.29
N ASP A 476 -12.76 39.45 -35.48
CA ASP A 476 -13.99 39.59 -34.70
C ASP A 476 -13.77 39.26 -33.21
N LYS A 477 -12.92 38.28 -32.91
CA LYS A 477 -12.60 37.90 -31.55
C LYS A 477 -11.70 38.94 -30.85
N VAL A 478 -10.81 39.56 -31.59
CA VAL A 478 -10.02 40.70 -31.10
C VAL A 478 -10.96 41.84 -30.70
N THR A 479 -11.97 42.14 -31.52
CA THR A 479 -12.96 43.17 -31.21
C THR A 479 -13.78 42.81 -29.98
N GLU A 480 -14.19 41.55 -29.83
CA GLU A 480 -14.90 41.05 -28.65
C GLU A 480 -14.03 41.15 -27.39
N TYR A 481 -12.74 40.83 -27.47
CA TYR A 481 -11.79 40.92 -26.35
C TYR A 481 -11.65 42.39 -25.88
N ARG A 482 -11.47 43.31 -26.84
CA ARG A 482 -11.38 44.78 -26.56
C ARG A 482 -12.68 45.33 -25.95
N LYS A 483 -13.84 44.74 -26.26
CA LYS A 483 -15.15 45.07 -25.65
C LYS A 483 -15.36 44.43 -24.25
N GLY A 484 -14.31 43.78 -23.66
CA GLY A 484 -14.33 43.30 -22.29
C GLY A 484 -14.42 41.77 -22.11
N LYS A 485 -14.49 40.96 -23.17
CA LYS A 485 -14.47 39.49 -23.08
C LYS A 485 -13.04 38.98 -22.89
N LYS A 486 -12.39 39.32 -21.76
CA LYS A 486 -10.98 39.00 -21.47
C LYS A 486 -10.66 37.48 -21.47
N GLY A 487 -11.64 36.58 -21.26
CA GLY A 487 -11.46 35.16 -21.35
C GLY A 487 -11.08 34.61 -22.73
N LEU A 488 -11.19 35.43 -23.81
CA LEU A 488 -10.78 35.01 -25.17
C LEU A 488 -9.27 34.93 -25.35
N ILE A 489 -8.46 35.39 -24.36
CA ILE A 489 -6.99 35.30 -24.44
C ILE A 489 -6.53 33.84 -24.62
N GLY A 490 -7.20 32.85 -23.97
CA GLY A 490 -6.90 31.43 -24.12
C GLY A 490 -7.09 30.92 -25.56
N LEU A 491 -8.05 31.49 -26.30
CA LEU A 491 -8.25 31.14 -27.72
C LEU A 491 -7.07 31.61 -28.57
N PHE A 492 -6.58 32.85 -28.36
CA PHE A 492 -5.42 33.40 -29.08
C PHE A 492 -4.14 32.62 -28.74
N VAL A 493 -3.90 32.28 -27.47
CA VAL A 493 -2.78 31.42 -27.06
C VAL A 493 -2.86 30.05 -27.75
N GLY A 494 -4.03 29.46 -27.82
CA GLY A 494 -4.26 28.21 -28.57
C GLY A 494 -3.91 28.29 -30.05
N GLU A 495 -4.25 29.40 -30.71
CA GLU A 495 -3.92 29.61 -32.14
C GLU A 495 -2.42 29.85 -32.34
N VAL A 496 -1.76 30.64 -31.48
CA VAL A 496 -0.30 30.81 -31.52
C VAL A 496 0.41 29.46 -31.30
N LYS A 497 -0.06 28.64 -30.35
CA LYS A 497 0.47 27.28 -30.13
C LYS A 497 0.34 26.42 -31.37
N LYS A 498 -0.74 26.55 -32.12
CA LYS A 498 -0.99 25.84 -33.38
C LYS A 498 -0.03 26.29 -34.50
N LEU A 499 0.11 27.61 -34.67
CA LEU A 499 0.99 28.21 -35.69
C LEU A 499 2.46 27.92 -35.44
N SER A 500 2.88 27.98 -34.19
CA SER A 500 4.26 27.68 -33.77
C SER A 500 4.55 26.20 -33.68
N LYS A 501 3.55 25.31 -33.89
CA LYS A 501 3.64 23.85 -33.63
C LYS A 501 4.11 23.54 -32.20
N GLY A 502 3.71 24.36 -31.23
CA GLY A 502 4.07 24.24 -29.83
C GLY A 502 5.43 24.82 -29.43
N LYS A 503 6.13 25.49 -30.34
CA LYS A 503 7.47 26.07 -30.09
C LYS A 503 7.45 27.45 -29.41
N ALA A 504 6.36 28.20 -29.48
CA ALA A 504 6.27 29.49 -28.84
C ALA A 504 6.29 29.37 -27.31
N ASP A 505 7.17 30.12 -26.65
CA ASP A 505 7.17 30.21 -25.19
C ASP A 505 5.83 30.76 -24.69
N PRO A 506 5.12 30.02 -23.79
CA PRO A 506 3.78 30.44 -23.33
C PRO A 506 3.76 31.73 -22.55
N ARG A 507 4.81 32.04 -21.77
CA ARG A 507 4.91 33.28 -20.97
C ARG A 507 5.09 34.50 -21.88
N LEU A 508 6.05 34.40 -22.80
CA LEU A 508 6.31 35.43 -23.78
C LEU A 508 5.12 35.65 -24.73
N THR A 509 4.50 34.55 -25.16
CA THR A 509 3.27 34.58 -25.96
C THR A 509 2.15 35.36 -25.27
N ASN A 510 1.92 35.07 -23.97
CA ASN A 510 0.87 35.75 -23.20
C ASN A 510 1.17 37.23 -23.03
N GLN A 511 2.44 37.57 -22.74
CA GLN A 511 2.88 38.96 -22.63
C GLN A 511 2.65 39.71 -23.93
N LEU A 512 3.13 39.20 -25.07
CA LEU A 512 2.98 39.85 -26.37
C LEU A 512 1.52 39.95 -26.83
N LEU A 513 0.70 38.93 -26.51
CA LEU A 513 -0.75 39.00 -26.77
C LEU A 513 -1.41 40.12 -25.98
N LEU A 514 -1.08 40.28 -24.68
CA LEU A 514 -1.62 41.37 -23.85
C LEU A 514 -1.19 42.72 -24.39
N GLU A 515 0.10 42.93 -24.70
CA GLU A 515 0.63 44.16 -25.28
C GLU A 515 -0.07 44.55 -26.60
N LYS A 516 -0.34 43.56 -27.49
CA LYS A 516 -1.00 43.81 -28.80
C LYS A 516 -2.53 43.95 -28.70
N LEU A 517 -3.17 43.36 -27.69
CA LEU A 517 -4.62 43.46 -27.49
C LEU A 517 -5.05 44.70 -26.69
N GLU A 518 -4.13 45.27 -25.89
CA GLU A 518 -4.38 46.47 -25.09
C GLU A 518 -4.03 47.75 -25.82
N ASN A 519 -3.13 47.67 -26.80
CA ASN A 519 -2.88 48.73 -27.78
C ASN A 519 -3.83 48.57 -28.99
#